data_d00bd68bf384af18095fdab4f3ec36c0
#
_entry.id   d00bd68bf384af18095fdab4f3ec36c0
#
_cell.length_a   1.000
_cell.length_b   1.000
_cell.length_c   1.000
_cell.angle_alpha   90.00
_cell.angle_beta   90.00
_cell.angle_gamma   90.00
#
_symmetry.space_group_name_H-M   'P 1'
#
loop_
_entity.id
_entity.type
_entity.pdbx_description
1 polymer ?
#
loop_
_entity_poly.entity_id
_entity_poly.type
_entity_poly.pdbx_seq_one_letter_code
_entity_poly.pdbx_strand_id
1 'polypeptide(L)'
;WASWCGPCKESFPFMESLQKEFAKDSLVVLAVNLDRKSAAASEFLKTRPVSFRVAYDPKGVSAEACGVSGMPTCLLVDRAGIVREIHTGFREDESAALRTSIRSLLEETR
;
A
#
# COMPACT_ATOMS: atom_id res chain seq x y z
N TRP A 1 1.98 -5.24 4.68
CA TRP A 1 3.19 -5.96 4.24
C TRP A 1 4.01 -6.44 5.43
N ALA A 2 4.92 -7.31 5.14
CA ALA A 2 5.88 -7.76 6.14
C ALA A 2 7.22 -8.05 5.45
N SER A 3 8.30 -7.99 6.21
CA SER A 3 9.64 -8.21 5.66
C SER A 3 9.83 -9.63 5.11
N TRP A 4 9.03 -10.58 5.61
CA TRP A 4 9.06 -11.98 5.17
C TRP A 4 8.08 -12.28 4.03
N CYS A 5 7.28 -11.32 3.61
CA CYS A 5 6.27 -11.50 2.56
C CYS A 5 6.87 -11.19 1.19
N GLY A 6 7.22 -12.22 0.40
CA GLY A 6 7.80 -12.06 -0.93
C GLY A 6 6.97 -11.22 -1.88
N PRO A 7 5.68 -11.56 -2.10
CA PRO A 7 4.82 -10.77 -2.99
C PRO A 7 4.64 -9.32 -2.54
N CYS A 8 4.66 -9.05 -1.23
CA CYS A 8 4.61 -7.68 -0.70
C CYS A 8 5.83 -6.89 -1.17
N LYS A 9 7.02 -7.47 -1.04
CA LYS A 9 8.26 -6.82 -1.44
C LYS A 9 8.31 -6.62 -2.96
N GLU A 10 7.76 -7.55 -3.73
CA GLU A 10 7.67 -7.43 -5.19
C GLU A 10 6.77 -6.28 -5.61
N SER A 11 5.76 -5.94 -4.80
CA SER A 11 4.86 -4.82 -5.10
C SER A 11 5.50 -3.45 -4.85
N PHE A 12 6.59 -3.38 -4.09
CA PHE A 12 7.20 -2.11 -3.68
C PHE A 12 7.63 -1.22 -4.85
N PRO A 13 8.32 -1.73 -5.90
CA PRO A 13 8.66 -0.87 -7.03
C PRO A 13 7.45 -0.24 -7.70
N PHE A 14 6.35 -0.98 -7.80
CA PHE A 14 5.11 -0.47 -8.35
C PHE A 14 4.50 0.61 -7.45
N MET A 15 4.42 0.37 -6.14
CA MET A 15 3.90 1.34 -5.17
C MET A 15 4.74 2.61 -5.15
N GLU A 16 6.06 2.46 -5.25
CA GLU A 16 6.96 3.61 -5.34
C GLU A 16 6.70 4.43 -6.61
N SER A 17 6.47 3.74 -7.74
CA SER A 17 6.15 4.42 -8.98
C SER A 17 4.83 5.18 -8.90
N LEU A 18 3.83 4.63 -8.21
CA LEU A 18 2.55 5.31 -7.99
C LEU A 18 2.72 6.57 -7.15
N GLN A 19 3.49 6.47 -6.07
CA GLN A 19 3.72 7.61 -5.20
C GLN A 19 4.41 8.74 -5.97
N LYS A 20 5.41 8.43 -6.78
CA LYS A 20 6.11 9.43 -7.58
C LYS A 20 5.24 10.01 -8.69
N GLU A 21 4.49 9.16 -9.37
CA GLU A 21 3.62 9.58 -10.49
C GLU A 21 2.52 10.53 -10.02
N PHE A 22 1.90 10.25 -8.87
CA PHE A 22 0.73 11.00 -8.40
C PHE A 22 1.00 11.89 -7.18
N ALA A 23 2.25 12.12 -6.82
CA ALA A 23 2.59 12.94 -5.65
C ALA A 23 1.99 14.34 -5.75
N LYS A 24 2.02 14.94 -6.93
CA LYS A 24 1.47 16.27 -7.18
C LYS A 24 -0.05 16.31 -7.13
N ASP A 25 -0.69 15.17 -7.29
CA ASP A 25 -2.14 15.04 -7.35
C ASP A 25 -2.75 14.64 -6.01
N SER A 26 -1.96 14.72 -4.95
CA SER A 26 -2.39 14.45 -3.57
C SER A 26 -2.59 12.97 -3.26
N LEU A 27 -2.01 12.06 -4.03
CA LEU A 27 -2.00 10.65 -3.66
C LEU A 27 -1.00 10.42 -2.54
N VAL A 28 -1.41 9.69 -1.51
CA VAL A 28 -0.53 9.22 -0.45
C VAL A 28 -0.57 7.70 -0.44
N VAL A 29 0.58 7.07 -0.66
CA VAL A 29 0.75 5.64 -0.44
C VAL A 29 1.18 5.44 1.01
N LEU A 30 0.42 4.68 1.76
CA LEU A 30 0.74 4.33 3.13
C LEU A 30 0.86 2.81 3.22
N ALA A 31 2.07 2.33 3.48
CA ALA A 31 2.33 0.91 3.62
C ALA A 31 2.34 0.53 5.10
N VAL A 32 1.36 -0.28 5.50
CA VAL A 32 1.23 -0.71 6.90
C VAL A 32 1.99 -2.02 7.09
N ASN A 33 2.98 -1.99 7.97
CA ASN A 33 3.83 -3.14 8.25
C ASN A 33 3.28 -3.97 9.40
N LEU A 34 3.23 -5.28 9.20
CA LEU A 34 2.68 -6.24 10.17
C LEU A 34 3.75 -7.14 10.81
N ASP A 35 5.04 -6.85 10.62
CA ASP A 35 6.08 -7.58 11.33
C ASP A 35 5.86 -7.46 12.83
N ARG A 36 6.00 -8.56 13.56
CA ARG A 36 5.87 -8.54 15.02
C ARG A 36 6.95 -7.69 15.67
N LYS A 37 8.13 -7.65 15.05
CA LYS A 37 9.25 -6.82 15.48
C LYS A 37 9.54 -5.78 14.42
N SER A 38 9.30 -4.53 14.71
CA SER A 38 9.51 -3.42 13.79
C SER A 38 10.94 -3.35 13.27
N ALA A 39 11.91 -3.86 14.04
CA ALA A 39 13.31 -3.90 13.62
C ALA A 39 13.50 -4.67 12.30
N ALA A 40 12.72 -5.72 12.06
CA ALA A 40 12.81 -6.49 10.81
C ALA A 40 12.42 -5.64 9.61
N ALA A 41 11.36 -4.84 9.76
CA ALA A 41 10.92 -3.92 8.72
C ALA A 41 11.96 -2.82 8.49
N SER A 42 12.52 -2.25 9.55
CA SER A 42 13.53 -1.20 9.45
C SER A 42 14.77 -1.69 8.73
N GLU A 43 15.24 -2.91 9.02
CA GLU A 43 16.38 -3.50 8.35
C GLU A 43 16.12 -3.68 6.85
N PHE A 44 14.94 -4.16 6.50
CA PHE A 44 14.57 -4.30 5.09
C PHE A 44 14.56 -2.93 4.39
N LEU A 45 13.99 -1.90 5.00
CA LEU A 45 13.89 -0.57 4.41
C LEU A 45 15.25 0.11 4.25
N LYS A 46 16.23 -0.23 5.08
CA LYS A 46 17.60 0.28 4.91
C LYS A 46 18.23 -0.21 3.61
N THR A 47 17.91 -1.43 3.20
CA THR A 47 18.43 -2.01 1.96
C THR A 47 17.63 -1.59 0.73
N ARG A 48 16.36 -1.22 0.93
CA ARG A 48 15.44 -0.81 -0.15
C ARG A 48 14.65 0.43 0.29
N PRO A 49 15.27 1.61 0.28
CA PRO A 49 14.58 2.84 0.67
C PRO A 49 13.39 3.13 -0.22
N VAL A 50 12.32 3.66 0.39
CA VAL A 50 11.10 4.03 -0.33
C VAL A 50 10.73 5.48 -0.01
N SER A 51 10.01 6.14 -0.92
CA SER A 51 9.52 7.49 -0.71
C SER A 51 8.11 7.53 -0.12
N PHE A 52 7.37 6.43 -0.20
CA PHE A 52 6.03 6.38 0.40
C PHE A 52 6.11 6.23 1.92
N ARG A 53 5.00 6.54 2.58
CA ARG A 53 4.94 6.47 4.04
C ARG A 53 4.79 5.03 4.51
N VAL A 54 5.40 4.74 5.66
CA VAL A 54 5.32 3.43 6.31
C VAL A 54 4.79 3.61 7.72
N ALA A 55 3.79 2.82 8.08
CA ALA A 55 3.27 2.75 9.44
C ALA A 55 3.48 1.33 9.96
N TYR A 56 3.50 1.18 11.28
CA TYR A 56 3.77 -0.09 11.93
C TYR A 56 2.59 -0.53 12.77
N ASP A 57 2.15 -1.77 12.57
CA ASP A 57 1.02 -2.36 13.28
C ASP A 57 1.36 -3.79 13.68
N PRO A 58 2.27 -3.98 14.65
CA PRO A 58 2.78 -5.31 14.99
C PRO A 58 1.72 -6.27 15.55
N LYS A 59 0.62 -5.73 16.04
CA LYS A 59 -0.49 -6.56 16.56
C LYS A 59 -1.57 -6.83 15.53
N GLY A 60 -1.47 -6.25 14.33
CA GLY A 60 -2.43 -6.46 13.26
C GLY A 60 -3.81 -5.87 13.49
N VAL A 61 -3.92 -4.84 14.34
CA VAL A 61 -5.20 -4.23 14.69
C VAL A 61 -5.89 -3.64 13.47
N SER A 62 -5.14 -2.89 12.64
CA SER A 62 -5.71 -2.29 11.43
C SER A 62 -6.08 -3.34 10.39
N ALA A 63 -5.25 -4.38 10.26
CA ALA A 63 -5.51 -5.46 9.30
C ALA A 63 -6.81 -6.19 9.68
N GLU A 64 -7.00 -6.49 10.96
CA GLU A 64 -8.21 -7.12 11.43
C GLU A 64 -9.42 -6.22 11.22
N ALA A 65 -9.31 -4.94 11.56
CA ALA A 65 -10.39 -3.97 11.38
C ALA A 65 -10.82 -3.83 9.92
N CYS A 66 -9.88 -3.96 8.98
CA CYS A 66 -10.15 -3.85 7.55
C CYS A 66 -10.50 -5.20 6.90
N GLY A 67 -10.55 -6.27 7.67
CA GLY A 67 -10.88 -7.59 7.15
C GLY A 67 -9.81 -8.19 6.24
N VAL A 68 -8.55 -7.84 6.46
CA VAL A 68 -7.44 -8.34 5.65
C VAL A 68 -7.19 -9.81 5.97
N SER A 69 -7.32 -10.68 4.97
CA SER A 69 -7.14 -12.13 5.13
C SER A 69 -5.83 -12.64 4.52
N GLY A 70 -5.14 -11.82 3.75
CA GLY A 70 -3.87 -12.22 3.11
C GLY A 70 -3.05 -10.99 2.74
N MET A 71 -1.81 -11.22 2.37
CA MET A 71 -0.88 -10.16 2.00
C MET A 71 -0.26 -10.44 0.64
N PRO A 72 0.00 -9.40 -0.16
CA PRO A 72 -0.37 -8.02 0.11
C PRO A 72 -1.87 -7.78 -0.11
N THR A 73 -2.44 -6.85 0.66
CA THR A 73 -3.79 -6.35 0.42
C THR A 73 -3.70 -4.83 0.29
N CYS A 74 -4.30 -4.29 -0.74
CA CYS A 74 -4.29 -2.87 -1.02
C CYS A 74 -5.71 -2.32 -0.91
N LEU A 75 -5.89 -1.27 -0.12
CA LEU A 75 -7.15 -0.55 -0.01
C LEU A 75 -7.01 0.78 -0.72
N LEU A 76 -7.94 1.06 -1.62
CA LEU A 76 -8.02 2.36 -2.28
C LEU A 76 -9.08 3.19 -1.57
N VAL A 77 -8.64 4.26 -0.91
CA VAL A 77 -9.48 5.07 -0.02
C VAL A 77 -9.60 6.47 -0.61
N ASP A 78 -10.82 7.01 -0.66
CA ASP A 78 -11.05 8.34 -1.22
C ASP A 78 -10.82 9.45 -0.18
N ARG A 79 -11.03 10.71 -0.59
CA ARG A 79 -10.79 11.88 0.26
C ARG A 79 -11.73 11.94 1.47
N ALA A 80 -12.87 11.27 1.40
CA ALA A 80 -13.81 11.21 2.50
C ALA A 80 -13.49 10.09 3.50
N GLY A 81 -12.43 9.31 3.23
CA GLY A 81 -12.05 8.19 4.09
C GLY A 81 -12.82 6.91 3.81
N ILE A 82 -13.48 6.82 2.66
CA ILE A 82 -14.29 5.66 2.28
C ILE A 82 -13.46 4.73 1.40
N VAL A 83 -13.44 3.44 1.76
CA VAL A 83 -12.78 2.41 0.96
C VAL A 83 -13.58 2.19 -0.33
N ARG A 84 -12.95 2.44 -1.46
CA ARG A 84 -13.59 2.34 -2.77
C ARG A 84 -13.25 1.04 -3.48
N GLU A 85 -12.07 0.48 -3.26
CA GLU A 85 -11.64 -0.79 -3.84
C GLU A 85 -10.73 -1.53 -2.88
N ILE A 86 -10.77 -2.85 -2.96
CA ILE A 86 -9.89 -3.74 -2.22
C ILE A 86 -9.26 -4.70 -3.21
N HIS A 87 -7.93 -4.76 -3.24
CA HIS A 87 -7.17 -5.65 -4.09
C HIS A 87 -6.35 -6.60 -3.23
N THR A 88 -6.57 -7.91 -3.37
CA THR A 88 -5.84 -8.93 -2.64
C THR A 88 -4.79 -9.58 -3.55
N GLY A 89 -3.57 -9.70 -3.05
CA GLY A 89 -2.43 -10.19 -3.82
C GLY A 89 -1.83 -9.09 -4.70
N PHE A 90 -0.70 -9.41 -5.33
CA PHE A 90 -0.06 -8.50 -6.27
C PHE A 90 0.13 -9.22 -7.60
N ARG A 91 -0.44 -8.62 -8.65
CA ARG A 91 -0.32 -9.11 -10.02
C ARG A 91 -0.01 -7.93 -10.92
N GLU A 92 1.06 -8.04 -11.70
CA GLU A 92 1.47 -6.96 -12.58
C GLU A 92 0.41 -6.64 -13.64
N ASP A 93 -0.36 -7.63 -14.08
CA ASP A 93 -1.42 -7.43 -15.06
C ASP A 93 -2.58 -6.59 -14.51
N GLU A 94 -2.66 -6.39 -13.19
CA GLU A 94 -3.68 -5.56 -12.55
C GLU A 94 -3.21 -4.11 -12.32
N SER A 95 -1.93 -3.82 -12.58
CA SER A 95 -1.37 -2.49 -12.29
C SER A 95 -2.00 -1.38 -13.11
N ALA A 96 -2.33 -1.63 -14.36
CA ALA A 96 -2.99 -0.63 -15.21
C ALA A 96 -4.39 -0.31 -14.71
N ALA A 97 -5.14 -1.33 -14.25
CA ALA A 97 -6.47 -1.13 -13.69
C ALA A 97 -6.41 -0.29 -12.42
N LEU A 98 -5.44 -0.53 -11.56
CA LEU A 98 -5.27 0.25 -10.33
C LEU A 98 -4.94 1.71 -10.64
N ARG A 99 -4.07 1.97 -11.63
CA ARG A 99 -3.78 3.34 -12.06
C ARG A 99 -5.03 4.05 -12.55
N THR A 100 -5.85 3.37 -13.33
CA THR A 100 -7.11 3.93 -13.83
C THR A 100 -8.03 4.30 -12.69
N SER A 101 -8.17 3.43 -11.70
CA SER A 101 -8.99 3.69 -10.52
C SER A 101 -8.48 4.88 -9.72
N ILE A 102 -7.16 5.00 -9.55
CA ILE A 102 -6.55 6.13 -8.85
C ILE A 102 -6.86 7.45 -9.58
N ARG A 103 -6.67 7.48 -10.91
CA ARG A 103 -6.96 8.68 -11.70
C ARG A 103 -8.42 9.08 -11.58
N SER A 104 -9.32 8.09 -11.64
CA SER A 104 -10.75 8.35 -11.51
C SER A 104 -11.09 9.00 -10.16
N LEU A 105 -10.52 8.50 -9.08
CA LEU A 105 -10.76 9.06 -7.75
C LEU A 105 -10.14 10.44 -7.58
N LEU A 106 -8.98 10.69 -8.19
CA LEU A 106 -8.35 12.01 -8.13
C LEU A 106 -9.18 13.06 -8.87
N GLU A 107 -9.92 12.66 -9.90
CA GLU A 107 -10.79 13.55 -10.67
C GLU A 107 -12.13 13.83 -9.98
N GLU A 108 -12.51 13.03 -8.99
CA GLU A 108 -13.74 13.28 -8.24
C GLU A 108 -13.62 14.58 -7.45
N THR A 109 -14.65 15.41 -7.53
CA THR A 109 -14.73 16.64 -6.73
C THR A 109 -15.61 16.41 -5.51
N ARG A 110 -15.21 17.04 -4.40
CA ARG A 110 -15.90 16.88 -3.13
C ARG A 110 -16.13 18.22 -2.48
#